data_e28daa911df58c82e15d5906c5bf15b8
#
_entry.id   e28daa911df58c82e15d5906c5bf15b8
#
_cell.length_a   1.000
_cell.length_b   1.000
_cell.length_c   1.000
_cell.angle_alpha   90.00
_cell.angle_beta   90.00
_cell.angle_gamma   90.00
#
_symmetry.space_group_name_H-M   'P 1'
#
loop_
_entity.id
_entity.type
_entity.pdbx_description
1 polymer ?
#
loop_
_entity_poly.entity_id
_entity_poly.type
_entity_poly.pdbx_seq_one_letter_code
_entity_poly.pdbx_strand_id
1 'polypeptide(L)'
;MLERTYIEDVTPDDDGEDTTIAGHVHELRDLGGILFVIVRDATGRLQVVAKEDDTPDLFETAEGLSSEDVVQVTGTLEASDQAPGGVELAPTELTVVSEATDVPSIEISKDVDADLSTRLDERHLDVRKPSTKAVFSLRSKAMGAMTDWFYDNRFEEVDTPELSTAGAEGGADLFPVVYYDKEAYLSQSPQLYKQILVASGVDRLFEVGHAFRAEDFGTSRHVSEIAMFDVELGYVEDHHDVMDVQEESLRHTIRHVVEHAQRELDELGSDLSVPEADFPRITFEEAREILADEYDHVPEDDNDLDTKGERLLGEYFEEQGHPAVFVVGYPDEKFYYRQDVDGDDVASRKFDLLYRGQELSSGGQREHDIERLTAKMREQGVEPENFEFYLDAFRYGVPPHGGYGLGIDRLIQQLAGLDNIKEAILFPRDPDRLEP
;
A
#
# COMPACT_ATOMS: atom_id res chain seq x y z
N MET A 1 4.07 11.51 -29.11
CA MET A 1 3.77 12.15 -27.83
C MET A 1 3.93 13.64 -28.02
N LEU A 2 3.15 14.46 -27.34
CA LEU A 2 3.45 15.89 -27.22
C LEU A 2 4.84 16.03 -26.60
N GLU A 3 5.70 16.79 -27.24
CA GLU A 3 7.02 17.10 -26.68
C GLU A 3 6.86 18.04 -25.50
N ARG A 4 7.39 17.67 -24.34
CA ARG A 4 7.30 18.46 -23.11
C ARG A 4 8.42 18.09 -22.13
N THR A 5 8.85 19.06 -21.37
CA THR A 5 9.68 18.89 -20.18
C THR A 5 8.74 18.64 -18.98
N TYR A 6 9.09 17.72 -18.09
CA TYR A 6 8.40 17.57 -16.82
C TYR A 6 8.77 18.73 -15.89
N ILE A 7 7.78 19.17 -15.10
CA ILE A 7 7.97 20.36 -14.25
C ILE A 7 9.05 20.12 -13.18
N GLU A 8 9.21 18.88 -12.68
CA GLU A 8 10.27 18.54 -11.72
C GLU A 8 11.69 18.66 -12.28
N ASP A 9 11.85 18.59 -13.61
CA ASP A 9 13.13 18.75 -14.29
C ASP A 9 13.51 20.23 -14.49
N VAL A 10 12.60 21.17 -14.18
CA VAL A 10 12.80 22.62 -14.34
C VAL A 10 13.33 23.21 -13.05
N THR A 11 14.48 23.86 -13.12
CA THR A 11 15.19 24.45 -11.98
C THR A 11 15.61 25.89 -12.21
N PRO A 12 15.95 26.68 -11.19
CA PRO A 12 16.50 28.03 -11.37
C PRO A 12 17.83 28.09 -12.15
N ASP A 13 18.55 26.96 -12.25
CA ASP A 13 19.81 26.86 -13.02
C ASP A 13 19.56 26.91 -14.55
N ASP A 14 18.31 26.66 -14.97
CA ASP A 14 17.89 26.68 -16.39
C ASP A 14 17.49 28.11 -16.87
N ASP A 15 17.84 29.14 -16.10
CA ASP A 15 17.56 30.56 -16.42
C ASP A 15 18.01 30.92 -17.84
N GLY A 16 17.09 31.45 -18.63
CA GLY A 16 17.32 31.82 -20.04
C GLY A 16 17.16 30.69 -21.03
N GLU A 17 16.86 29.46 -20.62
CA GLU A 17 16.61 28.33 -21.51
C GLU A 17 15.15 28.34 -22.01
N ASP A 18 14.94 27.92 -23.26
CA ASP A 18 13.60 27.73 -23.82
C ASP A 18 13.09 26.33 -23.47
N THR A 19 11.87 26.26 -22.97
CA THR A 19 11.24 24.98 -22.63
C THR A 19 9.78 24.92 -23.04
N THR A 20 9.25 23.72 -23.17
CA THR A 20 7.81 23.45 -23.37
C THR A 20 7.29 22.60 -22.24
N ILE A 21 6.26 23.08 -21.57
CA ILE A 21 5.53 22.32 -20.54
C ILE A 21 4.10 22.04 -21.00
N ALA A 22 3.46 21.01 -20.43
CA ALA A 22 2.04 20.76 -20.65
C ALA A 22 1.40 20.19 -19.38
N GLY A 23 0.21 20.68 -19.05
CA GLY A 23 -0.49 20.28 -17.84
C GLY A 23 -1.85 20.92 -17.71
N HIS A 24 -2.47 20.77 -16.53
CA HIS A 24 -3.73 21.40 -16.20
C HIS A 24 -3.50 22.80 -15.62
N VAL A 25 -4.38 23.73 -15.95
CA VAL A 25 -4.45 25.04 -15.31
C VAL A 25 -4.93 24.85 -13.88
N HIS A 26 -4.01 24.98 -12.94
CA HIS A 26 -4.28 24.77 -11.51
C HIS A 26 -4.91 25.99 -10.85
N GLU A 27 -4.36 27.16 -11.16
CA GLU A 27 -4.81 28.45 -10.60
C GLU A 27 -4.54 29.57 -11.60
N LEU A 28 -5.42 30.56 -11.60
CA LEU A 28 -5.31 31.80 -12.37
C LEU A 28 -5.34 33.01 -11.43
N ARG A 29 -4.39 33.93 -11.57
CA ARG A 29 -4.34 35.19 -10.80
C ARG A 29 -4.13 36.37 -11.72
N ASP A 30 -5.14 37.23 -11.84
CA ASP A 30 -5.08 38.47 -12.63
C ASP A 30 -4.72 39.62 -11.72
N LEU A 31 -3.66 40.35 -12.07
CA LEU A 31 -3.20 41.57 -11.38
C LEU A 31 -3.27 42.84 -12.27
N GLY A 32 -4.17 42.82 -13.25
CA GLY A 32 -4.38 43.98 -14.15
C GLY A 32 -3.22 44.18 -15.14
N GLY A 33 -3.27 43.43 -16.25
CA GLY A 33 -2.24 43.44 -17.31
C GLY A 33 -1.09 42.46 -17.08
N ILE A 34 -1.10 41.73 -15.98
CA ILE A 34 -0.22 40.57 -15.73
C ILE A 34 -1.09 39.42 -15.24
N LEU A 35 -1.06 38.32 -15.95
CA LEU A 35 -1.78 37.08 -15.61
C LEU A 35 -0.80 36.00 -15.24
N PHE A 36 -0.96 35.45 -14.03
CA PHE A 36 -0.23 34.30 -13.56
C PHE A 36 -1.08 33.05 -13.79
N VAL A 37 -0.58 32.13 -14.60
CA VAL A 37 -1.18 30.82 -14.89
C VAL A 37 -0.32 29.78 -14.21
N ILE A 38 -0.82 29.15 -13.15
CA ILE A 38 -0.13 28.04 -12.52
C ILE A 38 -0.49 26.76 -13.29
N VAL A 39 0.47 26.19 -14.00
CA VAL A 39 0.32 24.93 -14.72
C VAL A 39 0.79 23.80 -13.83
N ARG A 40 -0.01 22.74 -13.70
CA ARG A 40 0.27 21.53 -12.94
C ARG A 40 0.36 20.34 -13.86
N ASP A 41 1.47 19.63 -13.82
CA ASP A 41 1.60 18.30 -14.45
C ASP A 41 1.63 17.16 -13.41
N ALA A 42 2.09 15.98 -13.85
CA ALA A 42 2.23 14.83 -12.97
C ALA A 42 3.30 15.01 -11.89
N THR A 43 4.24 15.92 -12.09
CA THR A 43 5.47 16.04 -11.30
C THR A 43 5.55 17.32 -10.49
N GLY A 44 4.81 18.38 -10.86
CA GLY A 44 4.91 19.64 -10.15
C GLY A 44 3.95 20.71 -10.61
N ARG A 45 4.26 21.92 -10.17
CA ARG A 45 3.57 23.16 -10.55
C ARG A 45 4.60 24.18 -10.99
N LEU A 46 4.35 24.85 -12.12
CA LEU A 46 5.19 25.96 -12.62
C LEU A 46 4.31 27.17 -12.89
N GLN A 47 4.80 28.34 -12.49
CA GLN A 47 4.17 29.61 -12.77
C GLN A 47 4.51 30.07 -14.19
N VAL A 48 3.49 30.37 -14.98
CA VAL A 48 3.61 31.01 -16.28
C VAL A 48 3.15 32.46 -16.14
N VAL A 49 3.94 33.43 -16.61
CA VAL A 49 3.65 34.85 -16.45
C VAL A 49 3.37 35.52 -17.81
N ALA A 50 2.09 35.69 -18.10
CA ALA A 50 1.67 36.40 -19.32
C ALA A 50 1.49 37.89 -19.04
N LYS A 51 2.11 38.76 -19.85
CA LYS A 51 2.02 40.22 -19.74
C LYS A 51 1.34 40.79 -20.97
N GLU A 52 0.31 41.62 -20.78
CA GLU A 52 -0.46 42.26 -21.86
C GLU A 52 0.41 43.12 -22.77
N ASP A 53 1.35 43.89 -22.19
CA ASP A 53 2.24 44.75 -22.94
C ASP A 53 3.27 44.03 -23.81
N ASP A 54 3.68 42.78 -23.43
CA ASP A 54 4.72 42.01 -24.12
C ASP A 54 4.15 41.08 -25.18
N THR A 55 3.02 40.40 -24.88
CA THR A 55 2.38 39.37 -25.71
C THR A 55 0.85 39.51 -25.70
N PRO A 56 0.24 40.53 -26.32
CA PRO A 56 -1.20 40.80 -26.19
C PRO A 56 -2.11 39.67 -26.64
N ASP A 57 -1.79 39.00 -27.77
CA ASP A 57 -2.60 37.89 -28.32
C ASP A 57 -2.55 36.65 -27.41
N LEU A 58 -1.39 36.40 -26.77
CA LEU A 58 -1.22 35.30 -25.80
C LEU A 58 -1.92 35.64 -24.50
N PHE A 59 -1.85 36.89 -24.06
CA PHE A 59 -2.55 37.38 -22.88
C PHE A 59 -4.06 37.21 -23.03
N GLU A 60 -4.66 37.58 -24.17
CA GLU A 60 -6.08 37.36 -24.48
C GLU A 60 -6.44 35.87 -24.42
N THR A 61 -5.57 34.99 -24.96
CA THR A 61 -5.77 33.53 -24.87
C THR A 61 -5.73 33.04 -23.42
N ALA A 62 -4.75 33.52 -22.64
CA ALA A 62 -4.58 33.15 -21.24
C ALA A 62 -5.72 33.67 -20.34
N GLU A 63 -6.27 34.86 -20.65
CA GLU A 63 -7.43 35.43 -19.96
C GLU A 63 -8.71 34.59 -20.16
N GLY A 64 -8.80 33.88 -21.29
CA GLY A 64 -9.92 32.97 -21.59
C GLY A 64 -9.85 31.61 -20.92
N LEU A 65 -8.76 31.28 -20.24
CA LEU A 65 -8.57 29.97 -19.59
C LEU A 65 -9.48 29.79 -18.38
N SER A 66 -9.85 28.54 -18.16
CA SER A 66 -10.56 28.08 -16.96
C SER A 66 -9.67 27.13 -16.14
N SER A 67 -9.96 27.00 -14.85
CA SER A 67 -9.35 25.97 -14.01
C SER A 67 -9.60 24.58 -14.61
N GLU A 68 -8.56 23.74 -14.60
CA GLU A 68 -8.53 22.38 -15.15
C GLU A 68 -8.54 22.30 -16.70
N ASP A 69 -8.48 23.42 -17.42
CA ASP A 69 -8.09 23.37 -18.85
C ASP A 69 -6.73 22.71 -19.00
N VAL A 70 -6.54 21.94 -20.05
CA VAL A 70 -5.23 21.39 -20.41
C VAL A 70 -4.53 22.29 -21.41
N VAL A 71 -3.36 22.77 -21.05
CA VAL A 71 -2.56 23.67 -21.88
C VAL A 71 -1.19 23.08 -22.17
N GLN A 72 -0.63 23.51 -23.31
CA GLN A 72 0.79 23.39 -23.64
C GLN A 72 1.34 24.81 -23.75
N VAL A 73 2.45 25.09 -23.07
CA VAL A 73 3.07 26.41 -23.05
C VAL A 73 4.54 26.26 -23.39
N THR A 74 4.99 27.01 -24.42
CA THR A 74 6.41 27.16 -24.75
C THR A 74 6.85 28.57 -24.35
N GLY A 75 8.04 28.68 -23.80
CA GLY A 75 8.58 29.99 -23.37
C GLY A 75 9.99 29.87 -22.84
N THR A 76 10.51 30.99 -22.38
CA THR A 76 11.85 31.09 -21.77
C THR A 76 11.72 31.03 -20.25
N LEU A 77 12.55 30.25 -19.62
CA LEU A 77 12.62 30.17 -18.13
C LEU A 77 13.32 31.42 -17.58
N GLU A 78 12.75 31.97 -16.53
CA GLU A 78 13.30 33.14 -15.83
C GLU A 78 13.43 32.81 -14.34
N ALA A 79 14.65 32.96 -13.78
CA ALA A 79 14.87 32.83 -12.34
C ALA A 79 14.12 33.94 -11.60
N SER A 80 13.33 33.58 -10.58
CA SER A 80 12.46 34.52 -9.87
C SER A 80 12.30 34.13 -8.39
N ASP A 81 12.85 34.92 -7.48
CA ASP A 81 12.71 34.73 -6.03
C ASP A 81 11.24 34.80 -5.55
N GLN A 82 10.33 35.30 -6.40
CA GLN A 82 8.90 35.45 -6.07
C GLN A 82 8.07 34.27 -6.57
N ALA A 83 8.62 33.46 -7.49
CA ALA A 83 7.94 32.29 -8.04
C ALA A 83 8.09 31.08 -7.11
N PRO A 84 7.05 30.27 -6.93
CA PRO A 84 7.18 28.99 -6.28
C PRO A 84 8.23 28.13 -7.01
N GLY A 85 9.23 27.62 -6.29
CA GLY A 85 10.34 26.86 -6.89
C GLY A 85 11.48 27.71 -7.45
N GLY A 86 11.42 29.06 -7.35
CA GLY A 86 12.51 29.95 -7.73
C GLY A 86 12.64 30.21 -9.24
N VAL A 87 11.70 29.75 -10.06
CA VAL A 87 11.70 29.87 -11.53
C VAL A 87 10.27 30.05 -12.05
N GLU A 88 10.13 30.84 -13.11
CA GLU A 88 8.86 31.04 -13.84
C GLU A 88 9.08 30.95 -15.34
N LEU A 89 8.01 30.75 -16.09
CA LEU A 89 8.04 30.65 -17.55
C LEU A 89 7.45 31.93 -18.15
N ALA A 90 8.27 32.67 -18.94
CA ALA A 90 7.82 33.75 -19.80
C ALA A 90 7.32 33.14 -21.12
N PRO A 91 6.00 33.09 -21.38
CA PRO A 91 5.46 32.34 -22.49
C PRO A 91 5.66 33.06 -23.83
N THR A 92 6.05 32.28 -24.84
CA THR A 92 6.11 32.72 -26.24
C THR A 92 5.01 32.08 -27.08
N GLU A 93 4.50 30.93 -26.67
CA GLU A 93 3.37 30.23 -27.29
C GLU A 93 2.51 29.55 -26.20
N LEU A 94 1.18 29.66 -26.34
CA LEU A 94 0.20 29.00 -25.50
C LEU A 94 -0.87 28.36 -26.34
N THR A 95 -1.06 27.06 -26.20
CA THR A 95 -2.09 26.29 -26.90
C THR A 95 -3.02 25.62 -25.89
N VAL A 96 -4.32 25.85 -26.04
CA VAL A 96 -5.33 25.09 -25.28
C VAL A 96 -5.50 23.72 -25.96
N VAL A 97 -5.08 22.67 -25.27
CA VAL A 97 -5.15 21.29 -25.75
C VAL A 97 -6.54 20.70 -25.54
N SER A 98 -7.18 21.04 -24.41
CA SER A 98 -8.54 20.62 -24.07
C SER A 98 -9.14 21.59 -23.07
N GLU A 99 -10.36 22.02 -23.33
CA GLU A 99 -11.12 22.89 -22.45
C GLU A 99 -11.91 22.05 -21.42
N ALA A 100 -11.96 22.52 -20.18
CA ALA A 100 -12.85 21.99 -19.16
C ALA A 100 -14.29 22.44 -19.46
N THR A 101 -15.23 21.52 -19.54
CA THR A 101 -16.64 21.83 -19.85
C THR A 101 -17.46 22.13 -18.60
N ASP A 102 -16.96 21.75 -17.43
CA ASP A 102 -17.63 21.91 -16.14
C ASP A 102 -16.64 22.38 -15.07
N VAL A 103 -17.18 23.00 -14.03
CA VAL A 103 -16.41 23.35 -12.82
C VAL A 103 -16.22 22.09 -11.97
N PRO A 104 -15.01 21.80 -11.48
CA PRO A 104 -14.79 20.66 -10.59
C PRO A 104 -15.75 20.64 -9.40
N SER A 105 -16.33 19.46 -9.12
CA SER A 105 -17.28 19.25 -8.02
C SER A 105 -16.63 19.30 -6.64
N ILE A 106 -15.31 19.11 -6.58
CA ILE A 106 -14.48 19.27 -5.38
C ILE A 106 -13.36 20.29 -5.63
N GLU A 107 -12.92 20.98 -4.60
CA GLU A 107 -11.79 21.92 -4.68
C GLU A 107 -10.47 21.16 -4.87
N ILE A 108 -9.69 21.51 -5.89
CA ILE A 108 -8.42 20.87 -6.24
C ILE A 108 -7.22 21.74 -5.87
N SER A 109 -7.39 23.08 -5.97
CA SER A 109 -6.29 24.03 -5.87
C SER A 109 -6.01 24.52 -4.45
N LYS A 110 -6.97 24.36 -3.52
CA LYS A 110 -6.88 24.81 -2.14
C LYS A 110 -6.96 23.64 -1.18
N ASP A 111 -6.36 23.81 -0.01
CA ASP A 111 -6.42 22.90 1.13
C ASP A 111 -7.81 22.92 1.81
N VAL A 112 -8.85 22.70 1.05
CA VAL A 112 -10.21 22.51 1.53
C VAL A 112 -10.62 21.07 1.24
N ASP A 113 -10.72 20.28 2.30
CA ASP A 113 -11.10 18.89 2.15
C ASP A 113 -12.63 18.72 2.16
N ALA A 114 -13.14 18.06 1.12
CA ALA A 114 -14.41 17.37 1.18
C ALA A 114 -14.29 16.16 2.12
N ASP A 115 -15.41 15.68 2.67
CA ASP A 115 -15.41 14.43 3.42
C ASP A 115 -14.93 13.25 2.55
N LEU A 116 -14.42 12.21 3.20
CA LEU A 116 -13.80 11.08 2.50
C LEU A 116 -14.75 10.41 1.51
N SER A 117 -16.06 10.29 1.83
CA SER A 117 -17.03 9.67 0.91
C SER A 117 -17.14 10.47 -0.38
N THR A 118 -17.25 11.79 -0.30
CA THR A 118 -17.29 12.69 -1.46
C THR A 118 -15.98 12.64 -2.25
N ARG A 119 -14.83 12.60 -1.59
CA ARG A 119 -13.52 12.43 -2.24
C ARG A 119 -13.42 11.10 -3.00
N LEU A 120 -13.98 10.03 -2.47
CA LEU A 120 -14.01 8.73 -3.13
C LEU A 120 -15.01 8.67 -4.29
N ASP A 121 -16.16 9.35 -4.19
CA ASP A 121 -17.11 9.48 -5.30
C ASP A 121 -16.51 10.28 -6.47
N GLU A 122 -15.75 11.30 -6.15
CA GLU A 122 -15.06 12.19 -7.10
C GLU A 122 -13.57 11.84 -7.25
N ARG A 123 -13.21 10.56 -7.12
CA ARG A 123 -11.81 10.12 -7.05
C ARG A 123 -10.96 10.55 -8.23
N HIS A 124 -11.54 10.64 -9.42
CA HIS A 124 -10.90 11.13 -10.63
C HIS A 124 -10.44 12.59 -10.54
N LEU A 125 -11.10 13.42 -9.72
CA LEU A 125 -10.69 14.77 -9.38
C LEU A 125 -9.80 14.79 -8.14
N ASP A 126 -10.10 13.99 -7.12
CA ASP A 126 -9.34 13.93 -5.87
C ASP A 126 -7.87 13.55 -6.11
N VAL A 127 -7.59 12.62 -7.03
CA VAL A 127 -6.22 12.24 -7.44
C VAL A 127 -5.45 13.40 -8.12
N ARG A 128 -6.13 14.46 -8.55
CA ARG A 128 -5.48 15.66 -9.08
C ARG A 128 -4.88 16.55 -7.99
N LYS A 129 -5.32 16.38 -6.73
CA LYS A 129 -4.72 17.05 -5.57
C LYS A 129 -3.30 16.55 -5.35
N PRO A 130 -2.33 17.43 -5.08
CA PRO A 130 -0.95 17.03 -4.80
C PRO A 130 -0.83 16.02 -3.65
N SER A 131 -1.54 16.25 -2.55
CA SER A 131 -1.53 15.35 -1.38
C SER A 131 -2.07 13.96 -1.69
N THR A 132 -3.23 13.85 -2.35
CA THR A 132 -3.77 12.54 -2.75
C THR A 132 -2.85 11.85 -3.75
N LYS A 133 -2.29 12.59 -4.71
CA LYS A 133 -1.34 12.04 -5.67
C LYS A 133 -0.06 11.54 -5.01
N ALA A 134 0.45 12.24 -3.99
CA ALA A 134 1.64 11.86 -3.24
C ALA A 134 1.50 10.47 -2.63
N VAL A 135 0.31 10.09 -2.12
CA VAL A 135 0.04 8.74 -1.60
C VAL A 135 0.33 7.67 -2.65
N PHE A 136 -0.17 7.85 -3.88
CA PHE A 136 -0.01 6.82 -4.93
C PHE A 136 1.38 6.83 -5.56
N SER A 137 2.04 7.97 -5.62
CA SER A 137 3.47 8.08 -5.98
C SER A 137 4.35 7.35 -4.95
N LEU A 138 4.12 7.57 -3.66
CA LEU A 138 4.79 6.88 -2.56
C LEU A 138 4.55 5.37 -2.63
N ARG A 139 3.28 4.94 -2.84
CA ARG A 139 2.92 3.53 -3.05
C ARG A 139 3.74 2.90 -4.18
N SER A 140 3.83 3.56 -5.32
CA SER A 140 4.59 3.06 -6.47
C SER A 140 6.07 2.88 -6.17
N LYS A 141 6.69 3.86 -5.48
CA LYS A 141 8.11 3.79 -5.07
C LYS A 141 8.35 2.71 -4.02
N ALA A 142 7.48 2.60 -3.03
CA ALA A 142 7.57 1.58 -1.98
C ALA A 142 7.46 0.17 -2.55
N MET A 143 6.48 -0.06 -3.42
CA MET A 143 6.27 -1.38 -4.04
C MET A 143 7.39 -1.75 -5.00
N GLY A 144 7.91 -0.79 -5.78
CA GLY A 144 9.09 -1.00 -6.62
C GLY A 144 10.30 -1.44 -5.80
N ALA A 145 10.61 -0.72 -4.72
CA ALA A 145 11.73 -1.05 -3.84
C ALA A 145 11.57 -2.42 -3.15
N MET A 146 10.38 -2.75 -2.70
CA MET A 146 10.09 -4.06 -2.11
C MET A 146 10.30 -5.17 -3.11
N THR A 147 9.74 -5.07 -4.30
CA THR A 147 9.87 -6.06 -5.36
C THR A 147 11.34 -6.25 -5.79
N ASP A 148 12.08 -5.15 -5.97
CA ASP A 148 13.51 -5.20 -6.31
C ASP A 148 14.32 -5.93 -5.24
N TRP A 149 14.02 -5.70 -3.94
CA TRP A 149 14.68 -6.42 -2.86
C TRP A 149 14.45 -7.94 -2.96
N PHE A 150 13.23 -8.38 -3.26
CA PHE A 150 12.92 -9.81 -3.40
C PHE A 150 13.64 -10.43 -4.59
N TYR A 151 13.70 -9.77 -5.75
CA TYR A 151 14.47 -10.25 -6.90
C TYR A 151 15.97 -10.35 -6.58
N ASP A 152 16.54 -9.35 -5.91
CA ASP A 152 17.94 -9.34 -5.53
C ASP A 152 18.29 -10.45 -4.52
N ASN A 153 17.30 -10.92 -3.74
CA ASN A 153 17.43 -12.00 -2.75
C ASN A 153 16.95 -13.36 -3.25
N ARG A 154 16.88 -13.54 -4.60
CA ARG A 154 16.59 -14.81 -5.28
C ARG A 154 15.17 -15.32 -5.07
N PHE A 155 14.22 -14.46 -4.83
CA PHE A 155 12.82 -14.82 -4.87
C PHE A 155 12.31 -14.77 -6.33
N GLU A 156 11.40 -15.66 -6.67
CA GLU A 156 10.72 -15.71 -7.95
C GLU A 156 9.31 -15.14 -7.78
N GLU A 157 8.92 -14.19 -8.63
CA GLU A 157 7.54 -13.73 -8.68
C GLU A 157 6.67 -14.78 -9.33
N VAL A 158 5.53 -15.06 -8.71
CA VAL A 158 4.57 -16.05 -9.19
C VAL A 158 3.16 -15.46 -9.21
N ASP A 159 2.29 -16.07 -10.00
CA ASP A 159 0.86 -15.77 -10.04
C ASP A 159 0.07 -17.01 -9.65
N THR A 160 -0.84 -16.90 -8.70
CA THR A 160 -1.75 -17.97 -8.31
C THR A 160 -3.20 -17.66 -8.66
N PRO A 161 -4.10 -18.67 -8.77
CA PRO A 161 -5.47 -18.42 -9.15
C PRO A 161 -6.26 -17.62 -8.09
N GLU A 162 -6.95 -16.58 -8.51
CA GLU A 162 -7.91 -15.84 -7.68
C GLU A 162 -9.29 -16.53 -7.63
N LEU A 163 -9.55 -17.49 -8.51
CA LEU A 163 -10.77 -18.29 -8.51
C LEU A 163 -10.54 -19.64 -7.83
N SER A 164 -11.30 -19.95 -6.80
CA SER A 164 -11.17 -21.19 -6.02
C SER A 164 -12.49 -21.94 -5.91
N THR A 165 -12.41 -23.23 -5.58
CA THR A 165 -13.57 -24.08 -5.34
C THR A 165 -13.97 -24.15 -3.86
N ALA A 166 -13.12 -23.68 -2.95
CA ALA A 166 -13.35 -23.69 -1.50
C ALA A 166 -12.53 -22.56 -0.84
N GLY A 167 -12.97 -22.10 0.32
CA GLY A 167 -12.21 -21.16 1.14
C GLY A 167 -11.06 -21.86 1.87
N ALA A 168 -9.85 -21.45 1.59
CA ALA A 168 -8.66 -21.93 2.29
C ALA A 168 -8.61 -21.49 3.76
N GLU A 169 -9.27 -20.36 4.05
CA GLU A 169 -9.25 -19.68 5.37
C GLU A 169 -10.47 -20.00 6.25
N GLY A 170 -11.27 -21.02 5.88
CA GLY A 170 -12.37 -21.51 6.73
C GLY A 170 -13.78 -21.29 6.17
N GLY A 171 -13.94 -20.76 4.97
CA GLY A 171 -15.22 -20.73 4.23
C GLY A 171 -16.24 -19.68 4.67
N ALA A 172 -15.96 -18.86 5.67
CA ALA A 172 -16.75 -17.67 5.99
C ALA A 172 -16.35 -16.50 5.06
N ASP A 173 -17.26 -15.57 4.84
CA ASP A 173 -16.98 -14.31 4.15
C ASP A 173 -16.44 -14.45 2.71
N LEU A 174 -16.98 -15.41 1.95
CA LEU A 174 -16.62 -15.67 0.56
C LEU A 174 -17.55 -14.92 -0.43
N PHE A 175 -16.95 -14.31 -1.45
CA PHE A 175 -17.70 -13.83 -2.61
C PHE A 175 -17.96 -14.97 -3.60
N PRO A 176 -19.22 -15.44 -3.78
CA PRO A 176 -19.55 -16.46 -4.75
C PRO A 176 -19.50 -15.89 -6.18
N VAL A 177 -18.96 -16.68 -7.10
CA VAL A 177 -18.87 -16.36 -8.52
C VAL A 177 -19.51 -17.46 -9.33
N VAL A 178 -20.29 -17.09 -10.34
CA VAL A 178 -20.83 -18.05 -11.32
C VAL A 178 -19.73 -18.40 -12.30
N TYR A 179 -19.21 -19.62 -12.21
CA TYR A 179 -18.15 -20.12 -13.06
C TYR A 179 -18.68 -21.21 -14.00
N TYR A 180 -19.06 -20.81 -15.23
CA TYR A 180 -19.75 -21.66 -16.20
C TYR A 180 -21.05 -22.24 -15.60
N ASP A 181 -21.11 -23.57 -15.40
CA ASP A 181 -22.22 -24.31 -14.77
C ASP A 181 -21.96 -24.67 -13.30
N LYS A 182 -20.90 -24.09 -12.70
CA LYS A 182 -20.44 -24.36 -11.34
C LYS A 182 -20.42 -23.07 -10.52
N GLU A 183 -20.41 -23.25 -9.23
CA GLU A 183 -20.09 -22.20 -8.27
C GLU A 183 -18.58 -22.19 -7.99
N ALA A 184 -17.99 -21.01 -7.97
CA ALA A 184 -16.63 -20.75 -7.54
C ALA A 184 -16.64 -19.57 -6.57
N TYR A 185 -15.52 -19.28 -5.96
CA TYR A 185 -15.36 -18.18 -5.02
C TYR A 185 -14.12 -17.37 -5.37
N LEU A 186 -14.14 -16.08 -5.04
CA LEU A 186 -12.91 -15.28 -5.05
C LEU A 186 -12.01 -15.71 -3.90
N SER A 187 -10.70 -15.78 -4.16
CA SER A 187 -9.71 -16.26 -3.20
C SER A 187 -9.52 -15.29 -2.04
N GLN A 188 -9.50 -15.82 -0.82
CA GLN A 188 -9.18 -15.05 0.39
C GLN A 188 -7.67 -14.95 0.63
N SER A 189 -6.87 -15.82 0.02
CA SER A 189 -5.42 -15.91 0.19
C SER A 189 -4.82 -16.93 -0.80
N PRO A 190 -3.60 -16.73 -1.29
CA PRO A 190 -2.87 -17.71 -2.09
C PRO A 190 -2.20 -18.81 -1.24
N GLN A 191 -2.50 -18.90 0.07
CA GLN A 191 -1.75 -19.70 1.06
C GLN A 191 -1.46 -21.13 0.62
N LEU A 192 -2.46 -21.86 0.13
CA LEU A 192 -2.25 -23.26 -0.26
C LEU A 192 -1.36 -23.38 -1.50
N TYR A 193 -1.51 -22.47 -2.45
CA TYR A 193 -0.71 -22.47 -3.67
C TYR A 193 0.76 -22.11 -3.41
N LYS A 194 1.05 -21.17 -2.50
CA LYS A 194 2.41 -20.84 -2.08
C LYS A 194 3.15 -22.08 -1.57
N GLN A 195 2.51 -22.86 -0.71
CA GLN A 195 3.06 -24.11 -0.17
C GLN A 195 3.21 -25.19 -1.22
N ILE A 196 2.26 -25.33 -2.16
CA ILE A 196 2.38 -26.25 -3.31
C ILE A 196 3.61 -25.90 -4.15
N LEU A 197 3.87 -24.62 -4.39
CA LEU A 197 5.01 -24.16 -5.19
C LEU A 197 6.34 -24.48 -4.50
N VAL A 198 6.45 -24.28 -3.19
CA VAL A 198 7.64 -24.69 -2.43
C VAL A 198 7.81 -26.22 -2.48
N ALA A 199 6.73 -26.99 -2.32
CA ALA A 199 6.76 -28.45 -2.49
C ALA A 199 7.16 -28.88 -3.90
N SER A 200 6.93 -28.02 -4.90
CA SER A 200 7.29 -28.25 -6.31
C SER A 200 8.71 -27.84 -6.66
N GLY A 201 9.48 -27.30 -5.70
CA GLY A 201 10.88 -26.92 -5.87
C GLY A 201 11.13 -25.46 -6.21
N VAL A 202 10.14 -24.57 -5.99
CA VAL A 202 10.35 -23.11 -5.98
C VAL A 202 10.76 -22.70 -4.57
N ASP A 203 12.06 -22.61 -4.33
CA ASP A 203 12.60 -22.44 -2.98
C ASP A 203 12.21 -21.12 -2.29
N ARG A 204 12.04 -20.05 -3.06
CA ARG A 204 11.71 -18.71 -2.59
C ARG A 204 10.79 -18.04 -3.58
N LEU A 205 9.63 -17.65 -3.15
CA LEU A 205 8.65 -17.01 -4.02
C LEU A 205 7.95 -15.83 -3.35
N PHE A 206 7.49 -14.92 -4.17
CA PHE A 206 6.55 -13.88 -3.75
C PHE A 206 5.46 -13.68 -4.81
N GLU A 207 4.35 -13.15 -4.39
CA GLU A 207 3.21 -12.79 -5.23
C GLU A 207 2.67 -11.43 -4.83
N VAL A 208 2.41 -10.58 -5.82
CA VAL A 208 1.66 -9.32 -5.64
C VAL A 208 0.28 -9.53 -6.23
N GLY A 209 -0.70 -9.78 -5.38
CA GLY A 209 -2.05 -10.19 -5.80
C GLY A 209 -3.14 -9.54 -4.96
N HIS A 210 -4.37 -10.00 -5.16
CA HIS A 210 -5.52 -9.54 -4.40
C HIS A 210 -6.12 -10.67 -3.57
N ALA A 211 -6.57 -10.32 -2.38
CA ALA A 211 -7.41 -11.15 -1.52
C ALA A 211 -8.81 -10.52 -1.42
N PHE A 212 -9.83 -11.35 -1.34
CA PHE A 212 -11.22 -10.92 -1.32
C PHE A 212 -11.92 -11.42 -0.06
N ARG A 213 -12.49 -10.51 0.73
CA ARG A 213 -13.21 -10.84 1.97
C ARG A 213 -14.56 -10.18 1.99
N ALA A 214 -15.64 -10.98 2.07
CA ALA A 214 -17.02 -10.53 2.08
C ALA A 214 -17.50 -10.20 3.50
N GLU A 215 -16.69 -9.46 4.26
CA GLU A 215 -17.03 -9.03 5.62
C GLU A 215 -18.17 -8.01 5.59
N ASP A 216 -19.18 -8.18 6.45
CA ASP A 216 -20.39 -7.35 6.49
C ASP A 216 -20.18 -5.96 7.14
N PHE A 217 -18.91 -5.61 7.44
CA PHE A 217 -18.57 -4.35 8.08
C PHE A 217 -17.47 -3.61 7.32
N GLY A 218 -17.59 -2.29 7.26
CA GLY A 218 -16.58 -1.39 6.74
C GLY A 218 -16.04 -0.50 7.85
N THR A 219 -14.74 -0.61 8.15
CA THR A 219 -14.06 0.26 9.12
C THR A 219 -12.98 1.08 8.43
N SER A 220 -12.23 1.89 9.18
CA SER A 220 -11.04 2.58 8.66
C SER A 220 -9.86 1.63 8.35
N ARG A 221 -9.99 0.32 8.66
CA ARG A 221 -8.94 -0.71 8.51
C ARG A 221 -9.34 -1.87 7.60
N HIS A 222 -10.60 -1.93 7.11
CA HIS A 222 -11.14 -3.07 6.36
C HIS A 222 -11.75 -2.63 5.03
N VAL A 223 -11.44 -3.39 4.00
CA VAL A 223 -11.98 -3.29 2.65
C VAL A 223 -12.22 -4.70 2.11
N SER A 224 -13.10 -4.83 1.11
CA SER A 224 -13.46 -6.15 0.57
C SER A 224 -12.47 -6.70 -0.47
N GLU A 225 -11.73 -5.82 -1.14
CA GLU A 225 -10.66 -6.16 -2.09
C GLU A 225 -9.34 -5.60 -1.56
N ILE A 226 -8.42 -6.47 -1.22
CA ILE A 226 -7.21 -6.17 -0.46
C ILE A 226 -5.99 -6.46 -1.33
N ALA A 227 -5.11 -5.49 -1.53
CA ALA A 227 -3.84 -5.73 -2.17
C ALA A 227 -2.85 -6.38 -1.17
N MET A 228 -2.29 -7.51 -1.56
CA MET A 228 -1.41 -8.33 -0.73
C MET A 228 -0.04 -8.49 -1.37
N PHE A 229 0.98 -8.58 -0.51
CA PHE A 229 2.32 -9.05 -0.84
C PHE A 229 2.55 -10.34 -0.08
N ASP A 230 2.44 -11.45 -0.78
CA ASP A 230 2.55 -12.79 -0.22
C ASP A 230 3.94 -13.38 -0.46
N VAL A 231 4.52 -14.00 0.56
CA VAL A 231 5.87 -14.56 0.53
C VAL A 231 5.85 -15.99 1.06
N GLU A 232 6.62 -16.89 0.44
CA GLU A 232 6.88 -18.22 1.00
C GLU A 232 8.33 -18.63 0.66
N LEU A 233 9.01 -19.29 1.61
CA LEU A 233 10.39 -19.77 1.43
C LEU A 233 10.60 -21.13 2.09
N GLY A 234 11.32 -21.99 1.40
CA GLY A 234 11.71 -23.33 1.84
C GLY A 234 13.04 -23.34 2.60
N TYR A 235 13.31 -24.49 3.25
CA TYR A 235 14.54 -24.77 4.00
C TYR A 235 14.78 -23.88 5.20
N VAL A 236 13.69 -23.43 5.84
CA VAL A 236 13.75 -22.65 7.09
C VAL A 236 14.04 -23.56 8.29
N GLU A 237 14.82 -23.08 9.25
CA GLU A 237 15.00 -23.78 10.52
C GLU A 237 13.75 -23.60 11.40
N ASP A 238 13.28 -22.35 11.49
CA ASP A 238 12.05 -22.01 12.22
C ASP A 238 11.39 -20.72 11.67
N HIS A 239 10.43 -20.16 12.41
CA HIS A 239 9.73 -18.95 12.03
C HIS A 239 10.59 -17.68 12.10
N HIS A 240 11.70 -17.71 12.84
CA HIS A 240 12.62 -16.56 12.94
C HIS A 240 13.27 -16.26 11.59
N ASP A 241 13.60 -17.28 10.76
CA ASP A 241 14.15 -17.08 9.42
C ASP A 241 13.16 -16.28 8.53
N VAL A 242 11.85 -16.52 8.71
CA VAL A 242 10.80 -15.81 7.97
C VAL A 242 10.68 -14.37 8.45
N MET A 243 10.75 -14.16 9.76
CA MET A 243 10.72 -12.82 10.38
C MET A 243 11.92 -11.98 9.95
N ASP A 244 13.13 -12.59 9.85
CA ASP A 244 14.34 -11.90 9.37
C ASP A 244 14.17 -11.40 7.94
N VAL A 245 13.64 -12.24 7.03
CA VAL A 245 13.34 -11.86 5.64
C VAL A 245 12.34 -10.70 5.60
N GLN A 246 11.31 -10.75 6.42
CA GLN A 246 10.30 -9.70 6.47
C GLN A 246 10.85 -8.38 7.01
N GLU A 247 11.62 -8.44 8.11
CA GLU A 247 12.25 -7.27 8.70
C GLU A 247 13.22 -6.59 7.74
N GLU A 248 14.09 -7.37 7.08
CA GLU A 248 15.05 -6.85 6.12
C GLU A 248 14.38 -6.19 4.91
N SER A 249 13.37 -6.84 4.32
CA SER A 249 12.63 -6.32 3.16
C SER A 249 11.86 -5.05 3.50
N LEU A 250 11.20 -5.00 4.66
CA LEU A 250 10.48 -3.82 5.12
C LEU A 250 11.42 -2.66 5.41
N ARG A 251 12.54 -2.91 6.10
CA ARG A 251 13.57 -1.91 6.38
C ARG A 251 14.18 -1.34 5.10
N HIS A 252 14.44 -2.19 4.09
CA HIS A 252 14.91 -1.77 2.77
C HIS A 252 13.89 -0.85 2.09
N THR A 253 12.63 -1.25 2.09
CA THR A 253 11.53 -0.48 1.50
C THR A 253 11.39 0.90 2.14
N ILE A 254 11.38 0.96 3.48
CA ILE A 254 11.31 2.23 4.23
C ILE A 254 12.51 3.12 3.90
N ARG A 255 13.73 2.55 3.87
CA ARG A 255 14.93 3.31 3.52
C ARG A 255 14.82 3.91 2.12
N HIS A 256 14.40 3.12 1.14
CA HIS A 256 14.22 3.61 -0.22
C HIS A 256 13.20 4.75 -0.30
N VAL A 257 12.09 4.62 0.41
CA VAL A 257 11.06 5.69 0.47
C VAL A 257 11.63 6.96 1.09
N VAL A 258 12.33 6.86 2.22
CA VAL A 258 12.96 8.02 2.89
C VAL A 258 13.98 8.70 1.98
N GLU A 259 14.77 7.93 1.22
CA GLU A 259 15.82 8.47 0.34
C GLU A 259 15.29 9.02 -0.99
N HIS A 260 14.19 8.46 -1.54
CA HIS A 260 13.77 8.73 -2.92
C HIS A 260 12.32 9.28 -3.04
N ALA A 261 11.59 9.43 -1.92
CA ALA A 261 10.23 9.96 -1.92
C ALA A 261 10.08 11.19 -1.00
N GLN A 262 11.15 11.96 -0.79
CA GLN A 262 11.15 13.10 0.13
C GLN A 262 10.05 14.12 -0.20
N ARG A 263 9.83 14.38 -1.48
CA ARG A 263 8.78 15.29 -1.94
C ARG A 263 7.39 14.80 -1.57
N GLU A 264 7.12 13.51 -1.74
CA GLU A 264 5.85 12.89 -1.36
C GLU A 264 5.66 12.93 0.16
N LEU A 265 6.72 12.66 0.92
CA LEU A 265 6.69 12.72 2.39
C LEU A 265 6.45 14.15 2.89
N ASP A 266 7.08 15.15 2.28
CA ASP A 266 6.87 16.57 2.60
C ASP A 266 5.43 17.01 2.29
N GLU A 267 4.88 16.61 1.15
CA GLU A 267 3.49 16.91 0.75
C GLU A 267 2.47 16.24 1.70
N LEU A 268 2.78 15.05 2.22
CA LEU A 268 1.95 14.33 3.19
C LEU A 268 2.18 14.78 4.63
N GLY A 269 3.24 15.55 4.92
CA GLY A 269 3.64 15.89 6.27
C GLY A 269 4.05 14.67 7.10
N SER A 270 4.55 13.61 6.45
CA SER A 270 4.96 12.36 7.10
C SER A 270 6.32 12.51 7.77
N ASP A 271 6.44 12.01 8.99
CA ASP A 271 7.68 11.95 9.80
C ASP A 271 8.41 10.60 9.65
N LEU A 272 8.19 9.91 8.53
CA LEU A 272 8.75 8.58 8.30
C LEU A 272 10.28 8.58 8.42
N SER A 273 10.79 7.67 9.22
CA SER A 273 12.22 7.44 9.40
C SER A 273 12.56 5.96 9.31
N VAL A 274 13.80 5.65 8.94
CA VAL A 274 14.28 4.27 8.86
C VAL A 274 14.44 3.70 10.26
N PRO A 275 13.82 2.56 10.61
CA PRO A 275 14.07 1.89 11.88
C PRO A 275 15.54 1.41 11.95
N GLU A 276 16.29 1.88 12.94
CA GLU A 276 17.72 1.50 13.10
C GLU A 276 17.90 0.23 13.93
N ALA A 277 17.07 0.06 14.96
CA ALA A 277 17.13 -1.10 15.84
C ALA A 277 16.36 -2.29 15.25
N ASP A 278 16.75 -3.51 15.63
CA ASP A 278 16.01 -4.73 15.30
C ASP A 278 14.59 -4.67 15.89
N PHE A 279 13.63 -5.30 15.22
CA PHE A 279 12.27 -5.35 15.70
C PHE A 279 12.18 -6.31 16.88
N PRO A 280 11.65 -5.86 18.05
CA PRO A 280 11.42 -6.74 19.18
C PRO A 280 10.58 -7.94 18.80
N ARG A 281 10.85 -9.08 19.44
CA ARG A 281 10.09 -10.33 19.28
C ARG A 281 9.61 -10.76 20.65
N ILE A 282 8.32 -10.69 20.85
CA ILE A 282 7.67 -11.06 22.12
C ILE A 282 6.68 -12.18 21.91
N THR A 283 6.43 -12.97 22.92
CA THR A 283 5.36 -13.97 22.87
C THR A 283 3.99 -13.32 23.01
N PHE A 284 2.96 -14.02 22.55
CA PHE A 284 1.57 -13.61 22.73
C PHE A 284 1.21 -13.44 24.22
N GLU A 285 1.77 -14.29 25.10
CA GLU A 285 1.59 -14.19 26.54
C GLU A 285 2.24 -12.92 27.10
N GLU A 286 3.50 -12.61 26.74
CA GLU A 286 4.17 -11.36 27.11
C GLU A 286 3.41 -10.12 26.59
N ALA A 287 2.85 -10.18 25.39
CA ALA A 287 2.03 -9.10 24.85
C ALA A 287 0.79 -8.86 25.72
N ARG A 288 0.09 -9.92 26.15
CA ARG A 288 -1.06 -9.82 27.06
C ARG A 288 -0.68 -9.31 28.45
N GLU A 289 0.47 -9.73 28.97
CA GLU A 289 1.00 -9.22 30.24
C GLU A 289 1.27 -7.72 30.17
N ILE A 290 1.93 -7.24 29.11
CA ILE A 290 2.16 -5.79 28.90
C ILE A 290 0.85 -5.02 28.84
N LEU A 291 -0.15 -5.52 28.08
CA LEU A 291 -1.46 -4.89 27.98
C LEU A 291 -2.19 -4.80 29.32
N ALA A 292 -2.13 -5.85 30.13
CA ALA A 292 -2.77 -5.89 31.43
C ALA A 292 -2.05 -4.98 32.46
N ASP A 293 -0.72 -5.04 32.52
CA ASP A 293 0.06 -4.38 33.56
C ASP A 293 0.23 -2.87 33.30
N GLU A 294 0.45 -2.47 32.04
CA GLU A 294 0.72 -1.07 31.69
C GLU A 294 -0.55 -0.28 31.32
N TYR A 295 -1.59 -0.97 30.80
CA TYR A 295 -2.77 -0.29 30.24
C TYR A 295 -4.12 -0.71 30.85
N ASP A 296 -4.13 -1.64 31.78
CA ASP A 296 -5.37 -2.23 32.36
C ASP A 296 -6.32 -2.73 31.23
N HIS A 297 -5.74 -3.34 30.19
CA HIS A 297 -6.46 -3.84 29.02
C HIS A 297 -6.27 -5.35 28.86
N VAL A 298 -7.40 -6.06 28.74
CA VAL A 298 -7.44 -7.50 28.45
C VAL A 298 -8.27 -7.66 27.16
N PRO A 299 -7.68 -8.19 26.07
CA PRO A 299 -8.42 -8.51 24.86
C PRO A 299 -9.61 -9.42 25.14
N GLU A 300 -10.73 -9.24 24.42
CA GLU A 300 -11.95 -10.05 24.59
C GLU A 300 -11.74 -11.49 24.10
N ASP A 301 -10.95 -11.69 23.05
CA ASP A 301 -10.56 -13.01 22.56
C ASP A 301 -9.30 -13.50 23.28
N ASP A 302 -9.38 -14.71 23.82
CA ASP A 302 -8.24 -15.32 24.49
C ASP A 302 -7.14 -15.79 23.52
N ASN A 303 -7.45 -15.87 22.22
CA ASN A 303 -6.57 -16.40 21.20
C ASN A 303 -6.02 -15.35 20.25
N ASP A 304 -6.48 -14.09 20.35
CA ASP A 304 -6.07 -13.02 19.42
C ASP A 304 -5.94 -11.65 20.12
N LEU A 305 -5.28 -10.70 19.48
CA LEU A 305 -5.22 -9.31 19.90
C LEU A 305 -6.37 -8.53 19.25
N ASP A 306 -7.07 -7.74 20.07
CA ASP A 306 -8.03 -6.80 19.50
C ASP A 306 -7.33 -5.52 18.95
N THR A 307 -8.03 -4.78 18.12
CA THR A 307 -7.54 -3.52 17.53
C THR A 307 -7.00 -2.52 18.56
N LYS A 308 -7.58 -2.52 19.78
CA LYS A 308 -7.11 -1.66 20.87
C LYS A 308 -5.81 -2.17 21.45
N GLY A 309 -5.67 -3.48 21.61
CA GLY A 309 -4.44 -4.14 22.07
C GLY A 309 -3.28 -3.89 21.11
N GLU A 310 -3.50 -4.06 19.80
CA GLU A 310 -2.49 -3.74 18.77
C GLU A 310 -1.98 -2.29 18.91
N ARG A 311 -2.91 -1.33 19.02
CA ARG A 311 -2.57 0.09 19.16
C ARG A 311 -1.77 0.38 20.43
N LEU A 312 -2.18 -0.18 21.57
CA LEU A 312 -1.50 0.03 22.83
C LEU A 312 -0.10 -0.61 22.86
N LEU A 313 0.07 -1.80 22.26
CA LEU A 313 1.40 -2.40 22.08
C LEU A 313 2.28 -1.53 21.16
N GLY A 314 1.71 -0.99 20.10
CA GLY A 314 2.43 -0.04 19.23
C GLY A 314 2.93 1.17 20.01
N GLU A 315 2.07 1.83 20.80
CA GLU A 315 2.42 2.95 21.67
C GLU A 315 3.55 2.57 22.64
N TYR A 316 3.45 1.40 23.30
CA TYR A 316 4.46 0.90 24.23
C TYR A 316 5.83 0.73 23.61
N PHE A 317 5.90 0.18 22.40
CA PHE A 317 7.17 -0.03 21.70
C PHE A 317 7.70 1.24 21.03
N GLU A 318 6.83 2.12 20.54
CA GLU A 318 7.24 3.43 20.00
C GLU A 318 7.89 4.32 21.07
N GLU A 319 7.40 4.32 22.30
CA GLU A 319 8.04 5.03 23.44
C GLU A 319 9.46 4.52 23.72
N GLN A 320 9.77 3.28 23.32
CA GLN A 320 11.11 2.68 23.43
C GLN A 320 11.95 2.83 22.14
N GLY A 321 11.42 3.49 21.11
CA GLY A 321 12.10 3.74 19.84
C GLY A 321 11.95 2.61 18.82
N HIS A 322 10.98 1.69 19.00
CA HIS A 322 10.69 0.60 18.09
C HIS A 322 9.32 0.82 17.43
N PRO A 323 9.27 1.22 16.14
CA PRO A 323 8.00 1.40 15.43
C PRO A 323 7.32 0.09 15.04
N ALA A 324 8.01 -1.03 15.18
CA ALA A 324 7.52 -2.37 14.83
C ALA A 324 7.85 -3.38 15.93
N VAL A 325 6.99 -4.39 16.08
CA VAL A 325 7.18 -5.52 17.00
C VAL A 325 6.55 -6.77 16.40
N PHE A 326 7.26 -7.90 16.51
CA PHE A 326 6.69 -9.22 16.22
C PHE A 326 6.07 -9.82 17.47
N VAL A 327 4.85 -10.32 17.35
CA VAL A 327 4.18 -11.12 18.37
C VAL A 327 4.12 -12.56 17.88
N VAL A 328 4.65 -13.52 18.67
CA VAL A 328 4.79 -14.92 18.27
C VAL A 328 4.06 -15.86 19.24
N GLY A 329 3.75 -17.08 18.79
CA GLY A 329 3.28 -18.13 19.68
C GLY A 329 1.79 -18.03 20.04
N TYR A 330 0.95 -17.67 19.10
CA TYR A 330 -0.50 -17.67 19.27
C TYR A 330 -1.05 -19.07 19.61
N PRO A 331 -2.04 -19.21 20.50
CA PRO A 331 -2.48 -20.51 21.02
C PRO A 331 -3.33 -21.32 20.03
N ASP A 332 -4.21 -20.69 19.27
CA ASP A 332 -5.08 -21.37 18.30
C ASP A 332 -4.90 -20.78 16.91
N GLU A 333 -4.52 -21.63 15.95
CA GLU A 333 -4.16 -21.20 14.62
C GLU A 333 -4.56 -22.19 13.53
N LYS A 334 -4.58 -21.68 12.28
CA LYS A 334 -4.93 -22.44 11.09
C LYS A 334 -4.12 -23.71 10.97
N PHE A 335 -4.72 -24.74 10.40
CA PHE A 335 -4.14 -26.09 10.29
C PHE A 335 -2.76 -26.14 9.63
N TYR A 336 -2.43 -25.20 8.80
CA TYR A 336 -1.16 -25.16 8.07
C TYR A 336 0.02 -24.57 8.87
N TYR A 337 -0.19 -23.97 10.04
CA TYR A 337 0.92 -23.53 10.89
C TYR A 337 1.49 -24.69 11.70
N ARG A 338 2.81 -24.77 11.80
CA ARG A 338 3.49 -25.69 12.68
C ARG A 338 3.26 -25.34 14.15
N GLN A 339 3.15 -26.36 14.98
CA GLN A 339 2.99 -26.23 16.41
C GLN A 339 4.14 -26.91 17.15
N ASP A 340 4.63 -26.27 18.20
CA ASP A 340 5.49 -26.86 19.21
C ASP A 340 4.63 -27.29 20.40
N VAL A 341 4.88 -28.48 20.90
CA VAL A 341 4.15 -29.06 22.03
C VAL A 341 5.16 -29.40 23.10
N ASP A 342 5.04 -28.78 24.29
CA ASP A 342 5.82 -29.09 25.49
C ASP A 342 4.87 -29.44 26.66
N GLY A 343 4.67 -30.73 26.87
CA GLY A 343 3.67 -31.19 27.82
C GLY A 343 2.24 -30.87 27.37
N ASP A 344 1.54 -30.07 28.17
CA ASP A 344 0.17 -29.62 27.88
C ASP A 344 0.16 -28.25 27.14
N ASP A 345 1.32 -27.58 27.03
CA ASP A 345 1.44 -26.30 26.39
C ASP A 345 1.61 -26.47 24.87
N VAL A 346 0.79 -25.82 24.10
CA VAL A 346 0.82 -25.80 22.62
C VAL A 346 0.94 -24.36 22.16
N ALA A 347 2.00 -24.07 21.44
CA ALA A 347 2.19 -22.77 20.81
C ALA A 347 2.40 -22.95 19.29
N SER A 348 1.70 -22.19 18.49
CA SER A 348 1.94 -22.19 17.06
C SER A 348 3.21 -21.40 16.73
N ARG A 349 3.85 -21.76 15.61
CA ARG A 349 4.95 -20.96 15.05
C ARG A 349 4.42 -19.85 14.14
N LYS A 350 3.21 -19.38 14.40
CA LYS A 350 2.65 -18.16 13.81
C LYS A 350 3.30 -16.95 14.46
N PHE A 351 3.42 -15.89 13.68
CA PHE A 351 3.69 -14.54 14.17
C PHE A 351 2.82 -13.52 13.43
N ASP A 352 2.59 -12.39 14.08
CA ASP A 352 2.08 -11.17 13.47
C ASP A 352 3.13 -10.06 13.62
N LEU A 353 3.27 -9.23 12.59
CA LEU A 353 4.06 -8.01 12.65
C LEU A 353 3.12 -6.84 12.87
N LEU A 354 3.25 -6.18 14.01
CA LEU A 354 2.63 -4.90 14.27
C LEU A 354 3.58 -3.78 13.85
N TYR A 355 3.09 -2.82 13.08
CA TYR A 355 3.82 -1.62 12.68
C TYR A 355 2.98 -0.39 13.02
N ARG A 356 3.53 0.51 13.86
CA ARG A 356 2.82 1.70 14.36
C ARG A 356 1.43 1.37 14.93
N GLY A 357 1.33 0.29 15.69
CA GLY A 357 0.10 -0.12 16.38
C GLY A 357 -0.98 -0.70 15.47
N GLN A 358 -0.60 -1.24 14.33
CA GLN A 358 -1.50 -1.96 13.43
C GLN A 358 -0.85 -3.26 12.94
N GLU A 359 -1.60 -4.36 12.94
CA GLU A 359 -1.18 -5.58 12.26
C GLU A 359 -0.97 -5.30 10.77
N LEU A 360 0.27 -5.46 10.34
CA LEU A 360 0.71 -5.27 8.96
C LEU A 360 0.72 -6.59 8.19
N SER A 361 1.08 -7.67 8.86
CA SER A 361 1.18 -9.00 8.26
C SER A 361 1.01 -10.10 9.28
N SER A 362 0.53 -11.25 8.80
CA SER A 362 0.55 -12.53 9.49
C SER A 362 1.42 -13.53 8.75
N GLY A 363 2.23 -14.29 9.48
CA GLY A 363 3.15 -15.27 8.92
C GLY A 363 3.47 -16.41 9.88
N GLY A 364 4.41 -17.25 9.47
CA GLY A 364 4.90 -18.33 10.34
C GLY A 364 5.58 -19.47 9.61
N GLN A 365 6.11 -20.41 10.37
CA GLN A 365 6.55 -21.68 9.83
C GLN A 365 5.35 -22.60 9.60
N ARG A 366 5.36 -23.30 8.46
CA ARG A 366 4.27 -24.20 8.07
C ARG A 366 4.53 -25.64 8.53
N GLU A 367 3.44 -26.39 8.70
CA GLU A 367 3.56 -27.83 8.91
C GLU A 367 3.85 -28.53 7.58
N HIS A 368 4.97 -29.21 7.51
CA HIS A 368 5.42 -29.92 6.29
C HIS A 368 5.30 -31.45 6.38
N ASP A 369 4.98 -31.96 7.57
CA ASP A 369 4.66 -33.38 7.77
C ASP A 369 3.19 -33.64 7.44
N ILE A 370 2.93 -34.44 6.41
CA ILE A 370 1.58 -34.71 5.91
C ILE A 370 0.68 -35.40 6.95
N GLU A 371 1.24 -36.23 7.84
CA GLU A 371 0.46 -36.92 8.85
C GLU A 371 -0.04 -35.95 9.92
N ARG A 372 0.85 -35.06 10.38
CA ARG A 372 0.51 -33.97 11.32
C ARG A 372 -0.46 -32.99 10.71
N LEU A 373 -0.19 -32.55 9.48
CA LEU A 373 -1.05 -31.65 8.73
C LEU A 373 -2.49 -32.20 8.61
N THR A 374 -2.60 -33.46 8.19
CA THR A 374 -3.90 -34.13 8.03
C THR A 374 -4.61 -34.34 9.38
N ALA A 375 -3.88 -34.65 10.43
CA ALA A 375 -4.43 -34.78 11.77
C ALA A 375 -5.01 -33.45 12.25
N LYS A 376 -4.25 -32.35 12.11
CA LYS A 376 -4.67 -31.00 12.50
C LYS A 376 -5.87 -30.50 11.68
N MET A 377 -5.93 -30.79 10.39
CA MET A 377 -7.12 -30.50 9.57
C MET A 377 -8.38 -31.14 10.18
N ARG A 378 -8.31 -32.43 10.55
CA ARG A 378 -9.46 -33.14 11.15
C ARG A 378 -9.84 -32.61 12.52
N GLU A 379 -8.86 -32.22 13.35
CA GLU A 379 -9.09 -31.61 14.66
C GLU A 379 -9.86 -30.30 14.54
N GLN A 380 -9.58 -29.53 13.48
CA GLN A 380 -10.26 -28.26 13.18
C GLN A 380 -11.54 -28.44 12.37
N GLY A 381 -12.00 -29.68 12.13
CA GLY A 381 -13.22 -29.96 11.36
C GLY A 381 -13.09 -29.72 9.87
N VAL A 382 -11.86 -29.62 9.34
CA VAL A 382 -11.57 -29.51 7.92
C VAL A 382 -11.42 -30.91 7.34
N GLU A 383 -12.24 -31.26 6.34
CA GLU A 383 -12.19 -32.57 5.66
C GLU A 383 -11.02 -32.61 4.67
N PRO A 384 -9.95 -33.41 4.90
CA PRO A 384 -8.77 -33.46 4.03
C PRO A 384 -9.10 -33.85 2.59
N GLU A 385 -10.17 -34.61 2.40
CA GLU A 385 -10.64 -35.08 1.09
C GLU A 385 -11.05 -33.92 0.16
N ASN A 386 -11.42 -32.77 0.71
CA ASN A 386 -11.73 -31.55 -0.05
C ASN A 386 -10.46 -30.80 -0.49
N PHE A 387 -9.29 -31.17 0.03
CA PHE A 387 -8.00 -30.52 -0.20
C PHE A 387 -6.96 -31.47 -0.84
N GLU A 388 -7.41 -32.52 -1.52
CA GLU A 388 -6.52 -33.49 -2.19
C GLU A 388 -5.52 -32.80 -3.12
N PHE A 389 -5.91 -31.75 -3.86
CA PHE A 389 -5.03 -31.01 -4.74
C PHE A 389 -3.84 -30.36 -4.00
N TYR A 390 -4.03 -29.99 -2.75
CA TYR A 390 -2.99 -29.44 -1.88
C TYR A 390 -2.15 -30.54 -1.24
N LEU A 391 -2.80 -31.55 -0.66
CA LEU A 391 -2.16 -32.66 0.05
C LEU A 391 -1.32 -33.55 -0.88
N ASP A 392 -1.67 -33.64 -2.17
CA ASP A 392 -0.90 -34.39 -3.17
C ASP A 392 0.55 -33.89 -3.26
N ALA A 393 0.80 -32.59 -3.14
CA ALA A 393 2.15 -32.02 -3.15
C ALA A 393 3.00 -32.55 -1.98
N PHE A 394 2.40 -32.74 -0.80
CA PHE A 394 3.09 -33.17 0.41
C PHE A 394 3.48 -34.68 0.40
N ARG A 395 2.92 -35.48 -0.50
CA ARG A 395 3.24 -36.89 -0.61
C ARG A 395 4.64 -37.18 -1.17
N TYR A 396 5.27 -36.20 -1.78
CA TYR A 396 6.57 -36.35 -2.46
C TYR A 396 7.75 -35.71 -1.72
N GLY A 397 7.56 -35.33 -0.47
CA GLY A 397 8.57 -34.73 0.36
C GLY A 397 8.61 -33.21 0.19
N VAL A 398 8.35 -32.49 1.26
CA VAL A 398 8.32 -31.04 1.30
C VAL A 398 9.37 -30.55 2.28
N PRO A 399 10.24 -29.58 1.92
CA PRO A 399 11.18 -29.02 2.88
C PRO A 399 10.42 -28.27 4.00
N PRO A 400 11.02 -28.10 5.20
CA PRO A 400 10.55 -27.13 6.14
C PRO A 400 10.43 -25.77 5.44
N HIS A 401 9.29 -25.10 5.58
CA HIS A 401 9.01 -23.86 4.90
C HIS A 401 8.17 -22.92 5.77
N GLY A 402 8.14 -21.67 5.38
CA GLY A 402 7.36 -20.65 6.04
C GLY A 402 7.20 -19.43 5.15
N GLY A 403 6.36 -18.52 5.58
CA GLY A 403 6.08 -17.31 4.83
C GLY A 403 5.08 -16.42 5.54
N TYR A 404 4.70 -15.35 4.88
CA TYR A 404 3.77 -14.37 5.40
C TYR A 404 2.92 -13.76 4.28
N GLY A 405 1.81 -13.15 4.67
CA GLY A 405 1.03 -12.24 3.84
C GLY A 405 1.07 -10.85 4.44
N LEU A 406 1.48 -9.85 3.66
CA LEU A 406 1.56 -8.45 4.06
C LEU A 406 0.51 -7.63 3.33
N GLY A 407 -0.32 -6.88 4.07
CA GLY A 407 -1.31 -5.97 3.51
C GLY A 407 -0.66 -4.72 2.93
N ILE A 408 -0.59 -4.61 1.60
CA ILE A 408 0.03 -3.46 0.92
C ILE A 408 -0.70 -2.17 1.31
N ASP A 409 -2.01 -2.19 1.34
CA ASP A 409 -2.81 -0.99 1.64
C ASP A 409 -2.56 -0.49 3.06
N ARG A 410 -2.41 -1.42 4.04
CA ARG A 410 -2.03 -1.10 5.41
C ARG A 410 -0.60 -0.53 5.48
N LEU A 411 0.34 -1.11 4.73
CA LEU A 411 1.70 -0.58 4.65
C LEU A 411 1.68 0.87 4.15
N ILE A 412 1.01 1.14 3.05
CA ILE A 412 0.95 2.49 2.49
C ILE A 412 0.22 3.46 3.42
N GLN A 413 -0.86 3.01 4.08
CA GLN A 413 -1.54 3.80 5.10
C GLN A 413 -0.56 4.27 6.18
N GLN A 414 0.28 3.38 6.69
CA GLN A 414 1.25 3.68 7.75
C GLN A 414 2.43 4.53 7.25
N LEU A 415 2.97 4.26 6.07
CA LEU A 415 4.08 5.05 5.51
C LEU A 415 3.64 6.49 5.18
N ALA A 416 2.42 6.67 4.72
CA ALA A 416 1.85 7.96 4.37
C ALA A 416 1.19 8.70 5.56
N GLY A 417 1.05 8.06 6.72
CA GLY A 417 0.42 8.66 7.91
C GLY A 417 -1.08 8.91 7.74
N LEU A 418 -1.82 8.00 7.08
CA LEU A 418 -3.25 8.16 6.78
C LEU A 418 -4.12 7.55 7.88
N ASP A 419 -5.23 8.21 8.19
CA ASP A 419 -6.19 7.75 9.20
C ASP A 419 -7.08 6.59 8.69
N ASN A 420 -7.29 6.50 7.38
CA ASN A 420 -8.21 5.55 6.78
C ASN A 420 -7.57 4.80 5.61
N ILE A 421 -7.63 3.47 5.64
CA ILE A 421 -7.06 2.60 4.59
C ILE A 421 -7.58 2.91 3.18
N LYS A 422 -8.83 3.39 3.07
CA LYS A 422 -9.45 3.76 1.78
C LYS A 422 -8.72 4.92 1.09
N GLU A 423 -7.97 5.72 1.83
CA GLU A 423 -7.14 6.78 1.26
C GLU A 423 -5.89 6.24 0.56
N ALA A 424 -5.39 5.08 1.00
CA ALA A 424 -4.26 4.37 0.40
C ALA A 424 -4.63 3.58 -0.87
N ILE A 425 -5.92 3.51 -1.23
CA ILE A 425 -6.47 2.74 -2.35
C ILE A 425 -7.07 3.70 -3.39
N LEU A 426 -6.75 3.50 -4.68
CA LEU A 426 -7.31 4.35 -5.74
C LEU A 426 -8.83 4.25 -5.80
N PHE A 427 -9.37 3.05 -5.88
CA PHE A 427 -10.79 2.77 -5.98
C PHE A 427 -11.17 1.65 -5.01
N PRO A 428 -11.36 1.95 -3.70
CA PRO A 428 -11.62 0.94 -2.69
C PRO A 428 -12.98 0.26 -2.90
N ARG A 429 -13.07 -1.01 -2.51
CA ARG A 429 -14.31 -1.79 -2.45
C ARG A 429 -14.63 -2.14 -1.00
N ASP A 430 -15.88 -1.91 -0.62
CA ASP A 430 -16.41 -2.23 0.69
C ASP A 430 -17.92 -2.54 0.56
N PRO A 431 -18.64 -2.94 1.64
CA PRO A 431 -20.05 -3.26 1.56
C PRO A 431 -20.95 -2.17 0.94
N ASP A 432 -20.55 -0.91 1.06
CA ASP A 432 -21.34 0.25 0.58
C ASP A 432 -20.83 0.80 -0.76
N ARG A 433 -19.66 0.33 -1.25
CA ARG A 433 -18.99 0.90 -2.43
C ARG A 433 -18.52 -0.17 -3.41
N LEU A 434 -19.17 -0.23 -4.56
CA LEU A 434 -18.79 -1.07 -5.70
C LEU A 434 -18.29 -0.24 -6.91
N GLU A 435 -18.61 1.04 -6.98
CA GLU A 435 -18.15 2.02 -7.98
C GLU A 435 -18.00 3.42 -7.36
N PRO A 436 -17.23 4.32 -7.91
CA PRO A 436 -16.40 4.25 -9.10
C PRO A 436 -15.24 3.31 -8.96
#